data_832b1abb5b53a52ec46d96c9eac4cd16
#
_entry.id   832b1abb5b53a52ec46d96c9eac4cd16
#
_cell.length_a   1.000
_cell.length_b   1.000
_cell.length_c   1.000
_cell.angle_alpha   90.00
_cell.angle_beta   90.00
_cell.angle_gamma   90.00
#
_symmetry.space_group_name_H-M   'P 1'
#
loop_
_entity.id
_entity.type
_entity.pdbx_description
1 polymer ?
#
loop_
_entity_poly.entity_id
_entity_poly.type
_entity_poly.pdbx_seq_one_letter_code
_entity_poly.pdbx_strand_id
1 'polypeptide(L)'
;EAFPGLFYGSDADTGVQVKDYQFDRYCTLYEGLQKMLQSVGYRLDIKFFQREKEESGYVVISAVPIRDRSVECEFSNDNGLYFTMDNNQRGINHMICLGKGELKDRLVIHLYVDQNGKIGQTQFFQGVDEIADIYDSSSSEYEDLLKGGTERLEKAKNSIEYDLTLETLEDEIDIGDIVGGRDYLTGVYMRKPIGKKIWKITDGEEKIEYKLKGES
;
A
#
# COMPACT_ATOMS: atom_id res chain seq x y z
N GLU A 1 -24.09 -13.83 13.93
CA GLU A 1 -23.94 -12.68 13.02
C GLU A 1 -23.99 -11.36 13.80
N ALA A 2 -22.97 -10.50 13.67
CA ALA A 2 -22.93 -9.21 14.38
C ALA A 2 -23.93 -8.20 13.80
N PHE A 3 -24.26 -8.31 12.50
CA PHE A 3 -25.15 -7.40 11.79
C PHE A 3 -26.03 -8.21 10.82
N PRO A 4 -27.08 -8.89 11.30
CA PRO A 4 -27.95 -9.70 10.45
C PRO A 4 -28.70 -8.80 9.46
N GLY A 5 -28.73 -9.20 8.19
CA GLY A 5 -29.43 -8.48 7.12
C GLY A 5 -28.73 -7.24 6.54
N LEU A 6 -27.53 -6.89 7.06
CA LEU A 6 -26.77 -5.76 6.56
C LEU A 6 -25.75 -6.16 5.47
N PHE A 7 -25.08 -7.30 5.65
CA PHE A 7 -24.02 -7.75 4.73
C PHE A 7 -24.41 -9.03 4.01
N TYR A 8 -24.22 -9.04 2.70
CA TYR A 8 -24.44 -10.20 1.84
C TYR A 8 -23.19 -10.45 0.99
N GLY A 9 -22.81 -11.72 0.83
CA GLY A 9 -21.83 -12.13 -0.15
C GLY A 9 -22.47 -12.20 -1.54
N SER A 10 -21.72 -11.84 -2.57
CA SER A 10 -22.16 -12.08 -3.95
C SER A 10 -22.16 -13.57 -4.27
N ASP A 11 -23.18 -14.05 -4.98
CA ASP A 11 -23.27 -15.44 -5.47
C ASP A 11 -22.47 -15.64 -6.78
N ALA A 12 -21.80 -14.59 -7.28
CA ALA A 12 -21.01 -14.68 -8.50
C ALA A 12 -19.77 -15.54 -8.30
N ASP A 13 -19.68 -16.65 -9.03
CA ASP A 13 -18.47 -17.48 -9.07
C ASP A 13 -17.41 -16.80 -9.93
N THR A 14 -16.28 -16.46 -9.34
CA THR A 14 -15.14 -15.88 -10.05
C THR A 14 -14.28 -16.92 -10.77
N GLY A 15 -14.49 -18.22 -10.52
CA GLY A 15 -13.66 -19.31 -10.99
C GLY A 15 -12.25 -19.36 -10.39
N VAL A 16 -11.91 -18.42 -9.47
CA VAL A 16 -10.60 -18.33 -8.85
C VAL A 16 -10.58 -19.09 -7.53
N GLN A 17 -9.57 -19.92 -7.36
CA GLN A 17 -9.35 -20.64 -6.12
C GLN A 17 -8.13 -20.08 -5.39
N VAL A 18 -8.32 -19.67 -4.15
CA VAL A 18 -7.23 -19.33 -3.24
C VAL A 18 -6.91 -20.55 -2.41
N LYS A 19 -5.68 -21.10 -2.58
CA LYS A 19 -5.24 -22.28 -1.84
C LYS A 19 -4.24 -21.87 -0.77
N ASP A 20 -4.34 -22.55 0.38
CA ASP A 20 -3.36 -22.46 1.47
C ASP A 20 -3.01 -21.04 1.94
N TYR A 21 -3.98 -20.10 1.86
CA TYR A 21 -3.78 -18.74 2.31
C TYR A 21 -4.07 -18.63 3.82
N GLN A 22 -3.10 -18.13 4.56
CA GLN A 22 -3.21 -17.86 5.98
C GLN A 22 -3.27 -16.35 6.22
N PHE A 23 -4.29 -15.91 6.96
CA PHE A 23 -4.39 -14.52 7.39
C PHE A 23 -3.30 -14.16 8.40
N ASP A 24 -2.82 -12.93 8.34
CA ASP A 24 -1.91 -12.39 9.33
C ASP A 24 -2.55 -12.45 10.72
N ARG A 25 -1.74 -12.71 11.72
CA ARG A 25 -2.21 -12.71 13.10
C ARG A 25 -2.63 -11.29 13.50
N TYR A 26 -3.81 -11.15 14.09
CA TYR A 26 -4.38 -9.86 14.52
C TYR A 26 -4.72 -8.87 13.40
N CYS A 27 -4.91 -9.31 12.18
CA CYS A 27 -5.46 -8.45 11.13
C CYS A 27 -6.99 -8.34 11.25
N THR A 28 -7.55 -7.26 10.70
CA THR A 28 -9.00 -7.16 10.51
C THR A 28 -9.45 -8.09 9.39
N LEU A 29 -10.73 -8.50 9.41
CA LEU A 29 -11.29 -9.32 8.33
C LEU A 29 -11.15 -8.62 6.97
N TYR A 30 -11.35 -7.30 6.94
CA TYR A 30 -11.19 -6.49 5.73
C TYR A 30 -9.77 -6.56 5.16
N GLU A 31 -8.75 -6.33 5.98
CA GLU A 31 -7.35 -6.41 5.55
C GLU A 31 -6.95 -7.82 5.11
N GLY A 32 -7.40 -8.83 5.86
CA GLY A 32 -7.14 -10.23 5.51
C GLY A 32 -7.74 -10.60 4.16
N LEU A 33 -9.01 -10.24 3.91
CA LEU A 33 -9.67 -10.48 2.63
C LEU A 33 -9.03 -9.68 1.49
N GLN A 34 -8.66 -8.42 1.71
CA GLN A 34 -7.96 -7.62 0.70
C GLN A 34 -6.64 -8.27 0.27
N LYS A 35 -5.78 -8.61 1.22
CA LYS A 35 -4.49 -9.25 0.93
C LYS A 35 -4.67 -10.59 0.22
N MET A 36 -5.62 -11.39 0.68
CA MET A 36 -5.94 -12.67 0.07
C MET A 36 -6.36 -12.52 -1.39
N LEU A 37 -7.27 -11.62 -1.68
CA LEU A 37 -7.75 -11.38 -3.05
C LEU A 37 -6.65 -10.77 -3.94
N GLN A 38 -5.85 -9.85 -3.40
CA GLN A 38 -4.71 -9.28 -4.14
C GLN A 38 -3.68 -10.32 -4.57
N SER A 39 -3.48 -11.38 -3.77
CA SER A 39 -2.55 -12.47 -4.12
C SER A 39 -2.94 -13.24 -5.38
N VAL A 40 -4.20 -13.16 -5.79
CA VAL A 40 -4.75 -13.80 -7.00
C VAL A 40 -5.24 -12.80 -8.05
N GLY A 41 -4.85 -11.52 -7.95
CA GLY A 41 -5.19 -10.49 -8.92
C GLY A 41 -6.62 -9.96 -8.81
N TYR A 42 -7.27 -10.17 -7.66
CA TYR A 42 -8.61 -9.69 -7.37
C TYR A 42 -8.59 -8.64 -6.27
N ARG A 43 -9.67 -7.87 -6.18
CA ARG A 43 -9.91 -6.90 -5.10
C ARG A 43 -11.28 -7.11 -4.46
N LEU A 44 -11.42 -6.65 -3.24
CA LEU A 44 -12.70 -6.62 -2.55
C LEU A 44 -13.52 -5.44 -3.08
N ASP A 45 -14.74 -5.71 -3.50
CA ASP A 45 -15.71 -4.71 -3.92
C ASP A 45 -16.86 -4.69 -2.91
N ILE A 46 -17.16 -3.50 -2.39
CA ILE A 46 -18.15 -3.29 -1.34
C ILE A 46 -19.12 -2.24 -1.83
N LYS A 47 -20.36 -2.64 -2.12
CA LYS A 47 -21.39 -1.76 -2.66
C LYS A 47 -22.62 -1.74 -1.76
N PHE A 48 -23.10 -0.52 -1.52
CA PHE A 48 -24.36 -0.30 -0.83
C PHE A 48 -25.51 -0.31 -1.84
N PHE A 49 -26.58 -1.04 -1.53
CA PHE A 49 -27.79 -1.13 -2.32
C PHE A 49 -29.00 -0.74 -1.48
N GLN A 50 -29.86 0.06 -2.07
CA GLN A 50 -31.17 0.42 -1.54
C GLN A 50 -32.16 0.48 -2.69
N ARG A 51 -33.21 -0.34 -2.66
CA ARG A 51 -34.18 -0.42 -3.76
C ARG A 51 -35.11 0.78 -3.78
N GLU A 52 -35.66 1.11 -2.62
CA GLU A 52 -36.55 2.29 -2.44
C GLU A 52 -36.09 3.09 -1.23
N LYS A 53 -36.42 4.39 -1.19
CA LYS A 53 -35.98 5.30 -0.13
C LYS A 53 -36.44 4.89 1.28
N GLU A 54 -37.54 4.11 1.36
CA GLU A 54 -38.15 3.67 2.62
C GLU A 54 -37.69 2.28 3.05
N GLU A 55 -36.99 1.55 2.18
CA GLU A 55 -36.46 0.23 2.51
C GLU A 55 -35.08 0.35 3.18
N SER A 56 -34.82 -0.61 4.09
CA SER A 56 -33.47 -0.73 4.67
C SER A 56 -32.47 -1.12 3.61
N GLY A 57 -31.41 -0.31 3.48
CA GLY A 57 -30.29 -0.63 2.58
C GLY A 57 -29.46 -1.78 3.11
N TYR A 58 -28.73 -2.43 2.21
CA TYR A 58 -27.81 -3.52 2.52
C TYR A 58 -26.52 -3.39 1.71
N VAL A 59 -25.48 -4.05 2.20
CA VAL A 59 -24.15 -4.04 1.61
C VAL A 59 -23.87 -5.37 0.93
N VAL A 60 -23.46 -5.34 -0.32
CA VAL A 60 -22.98 -6.53 -1.05
C VAL A 60 -21.47 -6.50 -1.12
N ILE A 61 -20.86 -7.60 -0.72
CA ILE A 61 -19.43 -7.83 -0.77
C ILE A 61 -19.15 -8.83 -1.88
N SER A 62 -18.27 -8.46 -2.81
CA SER A 62 -17.89 -9.30 -3.94
C SER A 62 -16.38 -9.25 -4.18
N ALA A 63 -15.88 -10.25 -4.92
CA ALA A 63 -14.53 -10.25 -5.43
C ALA A 63 -14.58 -9.89 -6.92
N VAL A 64 -13.83 -8.87 -7.32
CA VAL A 64 -13.74 -8.44 -8.73
C VAL A 64 -12.28 -8.40 -9.16
N PRO A 65 -11.96 -8.65 -10.43
CA PRO A 65 -10.59 -8.57 -10.93
C PRO A 65 -10.05 -7.14 -10.78
N ILE A 66 -8.77 -7.00 -10.44
CA ILE A 66 -8.06 -5.73 -10.47
C ILE A 66 -7.93 -5.31 -11.94
N ARG A 67 -8.44 -4.13 -12.29
CA ARG A 67 -8.31 -3.56 -13.63
C ARG A 67 -7.04 -2.72 -13.69
N ASP A 68 -6.18 -3.02 -14.64
CA ASP A 68 -5.04 -2.19 -14.95
C ASP A 68 -5.37 -1.27 -16.11
N ARG A 69 -5.58 -0.01 -15.78
CA ARG A 69 -5.86 1.06 -16.73
C ARG A 69 -4.72 2.05 -16.88
N SER A 70 -3.52 1.67 -16.45
CA SER A 70 -2.37 2.58 -16.44
C SER A 70 -1.99 3.13 -17.80
N VAL A 71 -2.34 2.44 -18.88
CA VAL A 71 -2.11 2.89 -20.25
C VAL A 71 -3.27 3.75 -20.77
N GLU A 72 -4.51 3.40 -20.41
CA GLU A 72 -5.72 4.12 -20.85
C GLU A 72 -5.95 5.40 -20.05
N CYS A 73 -5.63 5.34 -18.74
CA CYS A 73 -5.78 6.44 -17.80
C CYS A 73 -4.39 6.88 -17.32
N GLU A 74 -3.63 7.51 -18.20
CA GLU A 74 -2.37 8.19 -17.85
C GLU A 74 -2.69 9.65 -17.48
N PHE A 75 -2.47 9.99 -16.21
CA PHE A 75 -2.72 11.33 -15.70
C PHE A 75 -1.45 12.15 -15.66
N SER A 76 -1.60 13.45 -15.86
CA SER A 76 -0.52 14.43 -15.76
C SER A 76 -1.05 15.71 -15.10
N ASN A 77 -0.14 16.63 -14.78
CA ASN A 77 -0.53 17.93 -14.24
C ASN A 77 -1.48 18.72 -15.14
N ASP A 78 -1.51 18.40 -16.45
CA ASP A 78 -2.35 19.08 -17.44
C ASP A 78 -3.80 18.54 -17.46
N ASN A 79 -4.04 17.36 -16.89
CA ASN A 79 -5.35 16.70 -16.90
C ASN A 79 -5.88 16.29 -15.52
N GLY A 80 -5.65 17.13 -14.51
CA GLY A 80 -6.25 16.97 -13.18
C GLY A 80 -5.49 16.08 -12.20
N LEU A 81 -4.24 15.74 -12.50
CA LEU A 81 -3.34 15.11 -11.54
C LEU A 81 -2.60 16.19 -10.75
N TYR A 82 -2.96 16.36 -9.51
CA TYR A 82 -2.16 17.11 -8.55
C TYR A 82 -1.23 16.15 -7.82
N PHE A 83 0.04 16.42 -7.95
CA PHE A 83 1.01 15.51 -7.44
C PHE A 83 2.12 16.23 -6.68
N THR A 84 2.36 15.77 -5.49
CA THR A 84 3.52 16.16 -4.70
C THR A 84 4.42 14.95 -4.61
N MET A 85 5.65 15.11 -5.09
CA MET A 85 6.67 14.09 -4.97
C MET A 85 7.58 14.48 -3.82
N ASP A 86 7.59 13.69 -2.77
CA ASP A 86 8.63 13.76 -1.75
C ASP A 86 9.69 12.70 -2.08
N ASN A 87 10.82 13.19 -2.61
CA ASN A 87 11.92 12.33 -3.01
C ASN A 87 13.03 12.38 -1.96
N ASN A 88 12.98 11.46 -1.03
CA ASN A 88 14.05 11.29 -0.04
C ASN A 88 15.20 10.46 -0.63
N GLN A 89 16.12 11.14 -1.34
CA GLN A 89 17.30 10.51 -1.96
C GLN A 89 18.46 10.23 -0.99
N ARG A 90 18.35 10.65 0.28
CA ARG A 90 19.36 10.44 1.31
C ARG A 90 18.83 9.59 2.46
N GLY A 91 18.00 8.63 2.14
CA GLY A 91 17.53 7.65 3.13
C GLY A 91 18.64 6.71 3.60
N ILE A 92 18.43 6.12 4.75
CA ILE A 92 19.36 5.17 5.35
C ILE A 92 19.41 3.92 4.45
N ASN A 93 20.62 3.45 4.17
CA ASN A 93 20.84 2.24 3.38
C ASN A 93 21.61 1.15 4.14
N HIS A 94 21.99 1.43 5.39
CA HIS A 94 22.61 0.46 6.29
C HIS A 94 22.01 0.63 7.69
N MET A 95 21.36 -0.39 8.24
CA MET A 95 20.85 -0.41 9.60
C MET A 95 21.65 -1.39 10.43
N ILE A 96 22.28 -0.89 11.51
CA ILE A 96 23.00 -1.69 12.49
C ILE A 96 22.02 -2.02 13.62
N CYS A 97 21.55 -3.25 13.67
CA CYS A 97 20.59 -3.70 14.68
C CYS A 97 21.32 -4.31 15.87
N LEU A 98 21.08 -3.77 17.04
CA LEU A 98 21.71 -4.17 18.29
C LEU A 98 20.68 -4.88 19.18
N GLY A 99 20.86 -6.18 19.40
CA GLY A 99 19.98 -7.02 20.19
C GLY A 99 20.50 -7.31 21.60
N LYS A 100 20.09 -8.46 22.11
CA LYS A 100 20.42 -8.97 23.43
C LYS A 100 21.93 -9.25 23.59
N GLY A 101 22.43 -9.08 24.81
CA GLY A 101 23.81 -9.27 25.18
C GLY A 101 24.55 -7.97 25.45
N GLU A 102 25.81 -8.05 25.87
CA GLU A 102 26.63 -6.90 26.21
C GLU A 102 28.01 -7.00 25.55
N LEU A 103 28.57 -5.85 25.23
CA LEU A 103 29.90 -5.72 24.65
C LEU A 103 30.13 -6.66 23.45
N LYS A 104 31.14 -7.54 23.49
CA LYS A 104 31.50 -8.46 22.43
C LYS A 104 30.48 -9.59 22.22
N ASP A 105 29.68 -9.89 23.23
CA ASP A 105 28.67 -10.96 23.20
C ASP A 105 27.28 -10.43 22.81
N ARG A 106 27.19 -9.16 22.45
CA ARG A 106 25.96 -8.54 21.98
C ARG A 106 25.60 -9.04 20.60
N LEU A 107 24.32 -9.40 20.44
CA LEU A 107 23.78 -9.77 19.12
C LEU A 107 23.76 -8.52 18.22
N VAL A 108 24.40 -8.60 17.06
CA VAL A 108 24.46 -7.55 16.06
C VAL A 108 24.03 -8.11 14.72
N ILE A 109 23.08 -7.45 14.06
CA ILE A 109 22.63 -7.79 12.70
C ILE A 109 22.83 -6.53 11.85
N HIS A 110 23.38 -6.71 10.65
CA HIS A 110 23.49 -5.67 9.65
C HIS A 110 22.46 -5.89 8.56
N LEU A 111 21.66 -4.86 8.27
CA LEU A 111 20.69 -4.84 7.19
C LEU A 111 21.06 -3.76 6.20
N TYR A 112 20.99 -4.07 4.93
CA TYR A 112 21.39 -3.20 3.84
C TYR A 112 20.28 -3.10 2.80
N VAL A 113 20.18 -1.93 2.18
CA VAL A 113 19.30 -1.69 1.03
C VAL A 113 20.12 -1.85 -0.24
N ASP A 114 19.61 -2.58 -1.23
CA ASP A 114 20.25 -2.68 -2.55
C ASP A 114 19.80 -1.55 -3.49
N GLN A 115 20.33 -1.53 -4.72
CA GLN A 115 19.97 -0.54 -5.75
C GLN A 115 18.49 -0.54 -6.15
N ASN A 116 17.76 -1.62 -5.85
CA ASN A 116 16.34 -1.79 -6.18
C ASN A 116 15.45 -1.47 -4.96
N GLY A 117 16.05 -1.01 -3.85
CA GLY A 117 15.33 -0.73 -2.61
C GLY A 117 15.00 -1.97 -1.79
N LYS A 118 15.50 -3.16 -2.15
CA LYS A 118 15.26 -4.40 -1.40
C LYS A 118 16.20 -4.49 -0.21
N ILE A 119 15.65 -4.86 0.95
CA ILE A 119 16.42 -5.07 2.18
C ILE A 119 16.98 -6.50 2.22
N GLY A 120 18.25 -6.60 2.60
CA GLY A 120 18.97 -7.85 2.76
C GLY A 120 20.16 -7.72 3.71
N GLN A 121 20.97 -8.76 3.82
CA GLN A 121 22.17 -8.78 4.69
C GLN A 121 23.48 -8.61 3.90
N THR A 122 23.39 -8.30 2.61
CA THR A 122 24.56 -8.08 1.76
C THR A 122 24.72 -6.59 1.50
N GLN A 123 25.89 -6.06 1.84
CA GLN A 123 26.21 -4.64 1.64
C GLN A 123 26.34 -4.33 0.15
N PHE A 124 25.62 -3.32 -0.32
CA PHE A 124 25.68 -2.82 -1.69
C PHE A 124 26.39 -1.44 -1.76
N PHE A 125 25.96 -0.48 -0.94
CA PHE A 125 26.56 0.84 -0.85
C PHE A 125 27.76 0.83 0.09
N GLN A 126 28.84 1.52 -0.28
CA GLN A 126 30.09 1.57 0.48
C GLN A 126 30.70 2.97 0.49
N GLY A 127 31.52 3.25 1.50
CA GLY A 127 32.26 4.50 1.60
C GLY A 127 31.34 5.71 1.76
N VAL A 128 31.44 6.68 0.87
CA VAL A 128 30.67 7.94 0.95
C VAL A 128 29.19 7.78 0.61
N ASP A 129 28.83 6.68 -0.02
CA ASP A 129 27.44 6.36 -0.40
C ASP A 129 26.72 5.56 0.69
N GLU A 130 27.45 5.11 1.70
CA GLU A 130 26.87 4.41 2.86
C GLU A 130 26.30 5.42 3.85
N ILE A 131 25.01 5.27 4.17
CA ILE A 131 24.30 6.09 5.17
C ILE A 131 23.76 5.12 6.22
N ALA A 132 24.44 5.06 7.37
CA ALA A 132 24.13 4.12 8.42
C ALA A 132 23.31 4.77 9.56
N ASP A 133 22.42 3.97 10.17
CA ASP A 133 21.72 4.29 11.42
C ASP A 133 21.70 3.07 12.34
N ILE A 134 21.38 3.29 13.61
CA ILE A 134 21.37 2.26 14.63
C ILE A 134 19.94 2.01 15.10
N TYR A 135 19.55 0.74 15.09
CA TYR A 135 18.35 0.24 15.75
C TYR A 135 18.73 -0.55 17.00
N ASP A 136 18.51 0.03 18.17
CA ASP A 136 18.81 -0.61 19.46
C ASP A 136 17.55 -1.23 20.08
N SER A 137 17.59 -2.55 20.29
CA SER A 137 16.54 -3.32 20.96
C SER A 137 17.18 -4.36 21.87
N SER A 138 17.75 -3.91 22.98
CA SER A 138 18.63 -4.68 23.89
C SER A 138 18.02 -5.97 24.47
N SER A 139 16.71 -6.16 24.39
CA SER A 139 16.00 -7.37 24.83
C SER A 139 15.67 -8.34 23.71
N SER A 140 15.85 -7.96 22.44
CA SER A 140 15.43 -8.75 21.28
C SER A 140 16.38 -9.89 20.97
N GLU A 141 15.82 -11.06 20.73
CA GLU A 141 16.48 -12.21 20.09
C GLU A 141 16.57 -11.99 18.59
N TYR A 142 17.25 -12.90 17.88
CA TYR A 142 17.58 -12.73 16.45
C TYR A 142 16.36 -12.43 15.56
N GLU A 143 15.29 -13.20 15.66
CA GLU A 143 14.10 -13.09 14.80
C GLU A 143 13.36 -11.75 15.02
N ASP A 144 13.18 -11.36 16.29
CA ASP A 144 12.52 -10.10 16.64
C ASP A 144 13.39 -8.90 16.24
N LEU A 145 14.70 -9.01 16.42
CA LEU A 145 15.65 -7.98 16.02
C LEU A 145 15.69 -7.79 14.51
N LEU A 146 15.69 -8.90 13.75
CA LEU A 146 15.67 -8.89 12.30
C LEU A 146 14.38 -8.23 11.78
N LYS A 147 13.24 -8.62 12.33
CA LYS A 147 11.94 -8.06 11.98
C LYS A 147 11.85 -6.57 12.28
N GLY A 148 12.15 -6.16 13.52
CA GLY A 148 12.09 -4.76 13.94
C GLY A 148 13.08 -3.87 13.19
N GLY A 149 14.29 -4.37 12.92
CA GLY A 149 15.29 -3.68 12.11
C GLY A 149 14.86 -3.51 10.66
N THR A 150 14.24 -4.53 10.07
CA THR A 150 13.69 -4.46 8.71
C THR A 150 12.56 -3.43 8.63
N GLU A 151 11.61 -3.44 9.56
CA GLU A 151 10.52 -2.46 9.61
C GLU A 151 11.04 -1.02 9.80
N ARG A 152 12.08 -0.86 10.60
CA ARG A 152 12.71 0.46 10.82
C ARG A 152 13.44 0.95 9.59
N LEU A 153 14.20 0.07 8.93
CA LEU A 153 14.94 0.41 7.71
C LEU A 153 13.98 0.67 6.53
N GLU A 154 12.88 -0.07 6.43
CA GLU A 154 11.85 0.15 5.42
C GLU A 154 11.27 1.57 5.47
N LYS A 155 11.08 2.12 6.67
CA LYS A 155 10.60 3.50 6.88
C LYS A 155 11.67 4.56 6.65
N ALA A 156 12.94 4.21 6.79
CA ALA A 156 14.06 5.15 6.77
C ALA A 156 14.89 5.13 5.49
N LYS A 157 14.71 4.10 4.65
CA LYS A 157 15.40 3.99 3.35
C LYS A 157 14.95 5.08 2.37
N ASN A 158 15.69 5.21 1.29
CA ASN A 158 15.25 6.04 0.17
C ASN A 158 13.81 5.72 -0.19
N SER A 159 12.94 6.67 -0.05
CA SER A 159 11.54 6.54 -0.43
C SER A 159 11.18 7.65 -1.41
N ILE A 160 10.49 7.28 -2.45
CA ILE A 160 9.79 8.24 -3.29
C ILE A 160 8.32 8.12 -2.88
N GLU A 161 7.89 9.03 -2.02
CA GLU A 161 6.50 9.13 -1.65
C GLU A 161 5.78 10.03 -2.65
N TYR A 162 4.74 9.50 -3.26
CA TYR A 162 3.86 10.26 -4.11
C TYR A 162 2.55 10.47 -3.38
N ASP A 163 2.25 11.71 -3.04
CA ASP A 163 0.88 12.09 -2.68
C ASP A 163 0.16 12.58 -3.94
N LEU A 164 -0.75 11.77 -4.41
CA LEU A 164 -1.46 11.97 -5.66
C LEU A 164 -2.93 12.15 -5.37
N THR A 165 -3.43 13.29 -5.75
CA THR A 165 -4.85 13.60 -5.75
C THR A 165 -5.31 13.71 -7.20
N LEU A 166 -6.23 12.86 -7.60
CA LEU A 166 -6.93 12.95 -8.87
C LEU A 166 -8.24 13.70 -8.67
N GLU A 167 -8.40 14.81 -9.37
CA GLU A 167 -9.66 15.53 -9.45
C GLU A 167 -10.41 15.10 -10.71
N THR A 168 -11.55 14.51 -10.54
CA THR A 168 -12.51 14.17 -11.61
C THR A 168 -12.04 13.09 -12.58
N LEU A 169 -12.64 11.94 -12.52
CA LEU A 169 -12.52 10.88 -13.50
C LEU A 169 -13.85 10.73 -14.23
N GLU A 170 -13.84 10.85 -15.55
CA GLU A 170 -15.03 10.59 -16.40
C GLU A 170 -15.34 9.08 -16.47
N ASP A 171 -14.39 8.23 -16.12
CA ASP A 171 -14.49 6.77 -16.16
C ASP A 171 -14.84 6.15 -14.80
N GLU A 172 -15.52 5.02 -14.81
CA GLU A 172 -15.77 4.18 -13.64
C GLU A 172 -14.49 3.53 -13.12
N ILE A 173 -13.68 4.32 -12.41
CA ILE A 173 -12.49 3.84 -11.69
C ILE A 173 -12.85 3.67 -10.22
N ASP A 174 -12.35 2.60 -9.61
CA ASP A 174 -12.68 2.26 -8.24
C ASP A 174 -11.43 1.90 -7.42
N ILE A 175 -11.61 1.83 -6.10
CA ILE A 175 -10.53 1.47 -5.16
C ILE A 175 -9.93 0.13 -5.54
N GLY A 176 -8.60 0.10 -5.70
CA GLY A 176 -7.83 -1.09 -6.09
C GLY A 176 -7.56 -1.21 -7.58
N ASP A 177 -8.24 -0.43 -8.45
CA ASP A 177 -7.86 -0.34 -9.86
C ASP A 177 -6.51 0.38 -10.01
N ILE A 178 -5.71 -0.01 -11.00
CA ILE A 178 -4.39 0.55 -11.24
C ILE A 178 -4.50 1.64 -12.30
N VAL A 179 -3.91 2.80 -12.00
CA VAL A 179 -3.81 3.94 -12.90
C VAL A 179 -2.36 4.32 -13.15
N GLY A 180 -2.09 4.98 -14.26
CA GLY A 180 -0.80 5.56 -14.60
C GLY A 180 -0.73 7.05 -14.26
N GLY A 181 0.46 7.54 -13.95
CA GLY A 181 0.72 8.96 -13.79
C GLY A 181 2.09 9.31 -14.35
N ARG A 182 2.19 10.43 -15.06
CA ARG A 182 3.44 10.92 -15.61
C ARG A 182 3.66 12.38 -15.24
N ASP A 183 4.83 12.63 -14.68
CA ASP A 183 5.35 13.98 -14.57
C ASP A 183 6.26 14.29 -15.75
N TYR A 184 5.81 15.16 -16.64
CA TYR A 184 6.56 15.55 -17.83
C TYR A 184 7.79 16.41 -17.52
N LEU A 185 7.84 17.06 -16.35
CA LEU A 185 8.98 17.88 -15.95
C LEU A 185 10.16 17.01 -15.47
N THR A 186 9.87 15.99 -14.67
CA THR A 186 10.91 15.10 -14.13
C THR A 186 11.08 13.83 -14.95
N GLY A 187 10.16 13.53 -15.87
CA GLY A 187 10.14 12.30 -16.67
C GLY A 187 9.72 11.06 -15.86
N VAL A 188 9.30 11.23 -14.61
CA VAL A 188 8.88 10.13 -13.75
C VAL A 188 7.53 9.59 -14.21
N TYR A 189 7.50 8.29 -14.45
CA TYR A 189 6.27 7.52 -14.70
C TYR A 189 5.98 6.62 -13.51
N MET A 190 4.74 6.62 -13.08
CA MET A 190 4.29 5.74 -12.03
C MET A 190 3.07 4.93 -12.46
N ARG A 191 2.92 3.78 -11.81
CA ARG A 191 1.78 2.88 -11.95
C ARG A 191 1.38 2.44 -10.55
N LYS A 192 0.25 2.93 -10.07
CA LYS A 192 -0.18 2.72 -8.68
C LYS A 192 -1.67 2.37 -8.59
N PRO A 193 -2.06 1.52 -7.62
CA PRO A 193 -3.46 1.26 -7.35
C PRO A 193 -4.10 2.45 -6.61
N ILE A 194 -5.38 2.66 -6.85
CA ILE A 194 -6.19 3.59 -6.07
C ILE A 194 -6.38 3.00 -4.67
N GLY A 195 -5.93 3.74 -3.66
CA GLY A 195 -6.04 3.35 -2.26
C GLY A 195 -7.28 3.88 -1.57
N LYS A 196 -7.76 5.07 -1.98
CA LYS A 196 -8.87 5.74 -1.32
C LYS A 196 -9.68 6.58 -2.29
N LYS A 197 -11.00 6.57 -2.13
CA LYS A 197 -11.96 7.43 -2.81
C LYS A 197 -12.63 8.33 -1.77
N ILE A 198 -12.54 9.63 -1.95
CA ILE A 198 -13.07 10.62 -1.02
C ILE A 198 -14.18 11.38 -1.74
N TRP A 199 -15.37 11.31 -1.22
CA TRP A 199 -16.51 12.07 -1.72
C TRP A 199 -16.69 13.31 -0.86
N LYS A 200 -16.58 14.48 -1.47
CA LYS A 200 -16.79 15.77 -0.82
C LYS A 200 -18.06 16.41 -1.37
N ILE A 201 -18.90 16.85 -0.49
CA ILE A 201 -20.11 17.63 -0.83
C ILE A 201 -19.96 18.97 -0.14
N THR A 202 -19.81 20.04 -0.92
CA THR A 202 -19.66 21.40 -0.41
C THR A 202 -20.58 22.32 -1.19
N ASP A 203 -21.46 23.06 -0.51
CA ASP A 203 -22.39 24.00 -1.10
C ASP A 203 -23.30 23.43 -2.20
N GLY A 204 -23.57 22.11 -2.14
CA GLY A 204 -24.38 21.38 -3.11
C GLY A 204 -23.61 20.90 -4.35
N GLU A 205 -22.33 21.17 -4.43
CA GLU A 205 -21.44 20.61 -5.44
C GLU A 205 -20.79 19.32 -4.93
N GLU A 206 -20.77 18.30 -5.79
CA GLU A 206 -20.15 17.01 -5.51
C GLU A 206 -18.77 16.94 -6.17
N LYS A 207 -17.76 16.61 -5.39
CA LYS A 207 -16.39 16.38 -5.87
C LYS A 207 -15.88 15.05 -5.38
N ILE A 208 -15.30 14.26 -6.28
CA ILE A 208 -14.67 12.99 -5.95
C ILE A 208 -13.16 13.16 -6.09
N GLU A 209 -12.44 12.85 -5.02
CA GLU A 209 -10.99 12.82 -5.00
C GLU A 209 -10.52 11.37 -4.82
N TYR A 210 -9.50 10.99 -5.56
CA TYR A 210 -8.87 9.68 -5.44
C TYR A 210 -7.45 9.85 -4.90
N LYS A 211 -7.09 9.05 -3.90
CA LYS A 211 -5.71 8.96 -3.43
C LYS A 211 -5.12 7.63 -3.85
N LEU A 212 -3.92 7.66 -4.37
CA LEU A 212 -3.19 6.46 -4.72
C LEU A 212 -2.60 5.82 -3.47
N LYS A 213 -2.42 4.49 -3.52
CA LYS A 213 -1.81 3.76 -2.42
C LYS A 213 -0.32 4.08 -2.40
N GLY A 214 0.14 4.70 -1.31
CA GLY A 214 1.56 4.85 -1.02
C GLY A 214 2.20 3.48 -0.80
N GLU A 215 3.49 3.38 -1.01
CA GLU A 215 4.24 2.23 -0.50
C GLU A 215 4.27 2.36 1.02
N SER A 216 3.59 1.43 1.68
CA SER A 216 3.66 1.23 3.13
C SER A 216 4.70 0.19 3.46
#